data_df2b0b76cb1e8bab9cdcae91228680e7
#
_entry.id   df2b0b76cb1e8bab9cdcae91228680e7
#
_cell.length_a   1.000
_cell.length_b   1.000
_cell.length_c   1.000
_cell.angle_alpha   90.00
_cell.angle_beta   90.00
_cell.angle_gamma   90.00
#
_symmetry.space_group_name_H-M   'P 1'
#
loop_
_entity.id
_entity.type
_entity.pdbx_description
1 polymer ?
#
loop_
_entity_poly.entity_id
_entity_poly.type
_entity_poly.pdbx_seq_one_letter_code
_entity_poly.pdbx_strand_id
1 'polypeptide(L)'
;MLKRIPEVFDCWFESGSMPFAQSHYPFSTNDERFDKIFPADFIAEGLDQTRGWFYTLMVISGAVKDCAPFKNLIVNGIVLAEDGTKMSKSKKNYPDPLLVANNYGADACRLYLCNSPVVRAESLRFAESGVKDIVRDIFLPWFNAYRFCIQNITRLEKRSGEQFTFDPEMRNAVFQSNEANYLDKYIITSSQNLIKYVRNEMDHYRLYNVVKHLVTFLENLTNWYVRLNRPRMKGESSVED
;
A
#
# COMPACT_ATOMS: atom_id res chain seq x y z
N MET A 1 -41.20 8.45 32.31
CA MET A 1 -41.03 8.61 30.83
C MET A 1 -39.88 9.59 30.62
N LEU A 2 -38.82 9.16 29.98
CA LEU A 2 -37.66 10.03 29.65
C LEU A 2 -38.05 11.03 28.56
N LYS A 3 -37.60 12.28 28.70
CA LYS A 3 -37.86 13.36 27.73
C LYS A 3 -36.55 13.75 27.08
N ARG A 4 -36.55 13.87 25.72
CA ARG A 4 -35.39 14.35 24.98
C ARG A 4 -35.05 15.78 25.41
N ILE A 5 -33.77 16.01 25.70
CA ILE A 5 -33.23 17.35 25.95
C ILE A 5 -32.83 18.03 24.64
N PRO A 6 -32.80 19.37 24.60
CA PRO A 6 -32.42 20.11 23.37
C PRO A 6 -30.94 20.11 23.08
N GLU A 7 -30.11 19.79 24.06
CA GLU A 7 -28.65 19.78 23.94
C GLU A 7 -28.18 18.65 23.00
N VAL A 8 -27.16 18.93 22.23
CA VAL A 8 -26.47 17.94 21.37
C VAL A 8 -25.38 17.28 22.19
N PHE A 9 -25.29 15.96 22.08
CA PHE A 9 -24.24 15.20 22.74
C PHE A 9 -22.86 15.56 22.16
N ASP A 10 -21.80 15.45 22.95
CA ASP A 10 -20.45 15.77 22.53
C ASP A 10 -19.97 14.81 21.42
N CYS A 11 -19.60 15.34 20.25
CA CYS A 11 -19.21 14.54 19.10
C CYS A 11 -17.90 13.76 19.33
N TRP A 12 -17.03 14.24 20.22
CA TRP A 12 -15.81 13.56 20.57
C TRP A 12 -16.06 12.36 21.50
N PHE A 13 -17.06 12.46 22.38
CA PHE A 13 -17.50 11.30 23.14
C PHE A 13 -18.12 10.24 22.24
N GLU A 14 -18.94 10.63 21.27
CA GLU A 14 -19.55 9.71 20.32
C GLU A 14 -18.48 8.97 19.52
N SER A 15 -17.51 9.70 18.94
CA SER A 15 -16.42 9.10 18.17
C SER A 15 -15.48 8.25 19.02
N GLY A 16 -15.19 8.66 20.25
CA GLY A 16 -14.35 7.91 21.19
C GLY A 16 -15.02 6.66 21.76
N SER A 17 -16.36 6.60 21.76
CA SER A 17 -17.11 5.41 22.18
C SER A 17 -17.30 4.38 21.08
N MET A 18 -16.83 4.64 19.85
CA MET A 18 -17.01 3.78 18.67
C MET A 18 -16.65 2.31 18.92
N PRO A 19 -15.53 1.95 19.58
CA PRO A 19 -15.18 0.55 19.82
C PRO A 19 -16.26 -0.24 20.56
N PHE A 20 -16.95 0.43 21.48
CA PHE A 20 -18.04 -0.14 22.28
C PHE A 20 -19.38 -0.07 21.54
N ALA A 21 -19.68 1.08 20.95
CA ALA A 21 -20.94 1.35 20.28
C ALA A 21 -21.17 0.43 19.08
N GLN A 22 -20.15 0.17 18.27
CA GLN A 22 -20.25 -0.72 17.10
C GLN A 22 -20.64 -2.16 17.46
N SER A 23 -20.35 -2.59 18.68
CA SER A 23 -20.64 -3.93 19.20
C SER A 23 -21.85 -3.95 20.12
N HIS A 24 -22.50 -2.79 20.33
CA HIS A 24 -23.58 -2.61 21.29
C HIS A 24 -23.19 -3.05 22.73
N TYR A 25 -21.90 -2.90 23.06
CA TYR A 25 -21.39 -3.23 24.39
C TYR A 25 -21.88 -2.23 25.45
N PRO A 26 -22.25 -2.63 26.68
CA PRO A 26 -22.23 -4.00 27.22
C PRO A 26 -23.55 -4.77 27.02
N PHE A 27 -24.46 -4.27 26.19
CA PHE A 27 -25.84 -4.79 26.07
C PHE A 27 -25.96 -5.92 25.05
N SER A 28 -24.89 -6.21 24.30
CA SER A 28 -24.83 -7.35 23.38
C SER A 28 -24.73 -8.66 24.15
N THR A 29 -25.44 -9.67 23.70
CA THR A 29 -25.33 -11.05 24.21
C THR A 29 -24.10 -11.79 23.63
N ASN A 30 -23.32 -11.16 22.77
CA ASN A 30 -22.21 -11.80 22.07
C ASN A 30 -20.87 -11.16 22.48
N ASP A 31 -20.44 -11.39 23.70
CA ASP A 31 -19.18 -10.90 24.25
C ASP A 31 -17.96 -11.47 23.47
N GLU A 32 -18.05 -12.70 22.94
CA GLU A 32 -16.98 -13.29 22.14
C GLU A 32 -16.64 -12.49 20.88
N ARG A 33 -17.61 -11.81 20.27
CA ARG A 33 -17.37 -10.95 19.13
C ARG A 33 -16.62 -9.69 19.54
N PHE A 34 -16.97 -9.09 20.67
CA PHE A 34 -16.29 -7.92 21.19
C PHE A 34 -14.82 -8.21 21.49
N ASP A 35 -14.53 -9.31 22.19
CA ASP A 35 -13.17 -9.70 22.58
C ASP A 35 -12.27 -10.03 21.37
N LYS A 36 -12.85 -10.41 20.23
CA LYS A 36 -12.10 -10.63 18.98
C LYS A 36 -11.67 -9.34 18.28
N ILE A 37 -12.43 -8.25 18.45
CA ILE A 37 -12.18 -6.99 17.73
C ILE A 37 -11.64 -5.89 18.64
N PHE A 38 -11.60 -6.10 19.95
CA PHE A 38 -11.11 -5.15 20.93
C PHE A 38 -9.97 -5.76 21.78
N PRO A 39 -8.83 -5.06 21.94
CA PRO A 39 -8.46 -3.81 21.28
C PRO A 39 -8.22 -4.00 19.77
N ALA A 40 -8.43 -2.94 18.98
CA ALA A 40 -8.17 -2.94 17.54
C ALA A 40 -6.70 -3.27 17.24
N ASP A 41 -6.43 -3.95 16.12
CA ASP A 41 -5.04 -4.25 15.73
C ASP A 41 -4.28 -2.98 15.39
N PHE A 42 -4.91 -2.02 14.71
CA PHE A 42 -4.37 -0.68 14.49
C PHE A 42 -5.47 0.36 14.28
N ILE A 43 -5.12 1.63 14.47
CA ILE A 43 -5.87 2.78 13.99
C ILE A 43 -4.95 3.70 13.19
N ALA A 44 -5.49 4.44 12.22
CA ALA A 44 -4.72 5.32 11.35
C ALA A 44 -5.50 6.62 11.08
N GLU A 45 -4.91 7.76 11.45
CA GLU A 45 -5.45 9.09 11.21
C GLU A 45 -4.33 10.14 11.19
N GLY A 46 -4.69 11.40 11.03
CA GLY A 46 -3.75 12.52 11.02
C GLY A 46 -3.18 12.86 12.39
N LEU A 47 -2.04 13.53 12.39
CA LEU A 47 -1.33 13.99 13.61
C LEU A 47 -2.19 14.89 14.51
N ASP A 48 -3.15 15.64 13.95
CA ASP A 48 -4.07 16.51 14.67
C ASP A 48 -4.99 15.75 15.62
N GLN A 49 -5.19 14.46 15.42
CA GLN A 49 -6.02 13.60 16.27
C GLN A 49 -5.41 13.28 17.64
N THR A 50 -4.18 13.70 17.91
CA THR A 50 -3.58 13.68 19.25
C THR A 50 -4.36 14.54 20.26
N ARG A 51 -5.11 15.53 19.79
CA ARG A 51 -6.05 16.36 20.57
C ARG A 51 -7.51 16.14 20.18
N GLY A 52 -7.82 14.99 19.60
CA GLY A 52 -9.15 14.63 19.15
C GLY A 52 -9.42 13.15 19.38
N TRP A 53 -9.60 12.41 18.31
CA TRP A 53 -10.05 11.02 18.37
C TRP A 53 -9.12 10.09 19.14
N PHE A 54 -7.81 10.19 18.96
CA PHE A 54 -6.86 9.33 19.71
C PHE A 54 -6.98 9.55 21.22
N TYR A 55 -7.10 10.81 21.65
CA TYR A 55 -7.27 11.15 23.06
C TYR A 55 -8.59 10.59 23.63
N THR A 56 -9.70 10.82 22.95
CA THR A 56 -11.02 10.37 23.44
C THR A 56 -11.16 8.85 23.45
N LEU A 57 -10.60 8.15 22.46
CA LEU A 57 -10.52 6.68 22.48
C LEU A 57 -9.79 6.18 23.72
N MET A 58 -8.63 6.75 24.04
CA MET A 58 -7.82 6.34 25.21
C MET A 58 -8.55 6.60 26.52
N VAL A 59 -9.16 7.78 26.66
CA VAL A 59 -9.87 8.14 27.91
C VAL A 59 -11.08 7.24 28.15
N ILE A 60 -11.92 7.05 27.14
CA ILE A 60 -13.13 6.22 27.27
C ILE A 60 -12.77 4.76 27.50
N SER A 61 -11.79 4.24 26.76
CA SER A 61 -11.36 2.86 26.92
C SER A 61 -10.71 2.61 28.29
N GLY A 62 -9.87 3.51 28.75
CA GLY A 62 -9.30 3.44 30.10
C GLY A 62 -10.37 3.43 31.18
N ALA A 63 -11.42 4.26 31.04
CA ALA A 63 -12.52 4.30 31.99
C ALA A 63 -13.41 3.03 32.00
N VAL A 64 -13.61 2.41 30.82
CA VAL A 64 -14.53 1.27 30.65
C VAL A 64 -13.85 -0.08 30.81
N LYS A 65 -12.63 -0.23 30.30
CA LYS A 65 -11.91 -1.51 30.22
C LYS A 65 -10.52 -1.51 30.88
N ASP A 66 -10.06 -0.38 31.38
CA ASP A 66 -8.72 -0.20 31.96
C ASP A 66 -7.58 -0.65 31.02
N CYS A 67 -7.76 -0.46 29.71
CA CYS A 67 -6.75 -0.79 28.71
C CYS A 67 -6.84 0.13 27.49
N ALA A 68 -5.77 0.10 26.67
CA ALA A 68 -5.75 0.85 25.41
C ALA A 68 -6.74 0.24 24.39
N PRO A 69 -7.43 1.07 23.58
CA PRO A 69 -8.42 0.61 22.59
C PRO A 69 -7.78 0.07 21.31
N PHE A 70 -6.47 0.19 21.12
CA PHE A 70 -5.71 -0.26 19.97
C PHE A 70 -4.31 -0.73 20.35
N LYS A 71 -3.75 -1.64 19.56
CA LYS A 71 -2.39 -2.17 19.74
C LYS A 71 -1.34 -1.32 19.04
N ASN A 72 -1.69 -0.76 17.87
CA ASN A 72 -0.78 0.01 17.03
C ASN A 72 -1.46 1.31 16.57
N LEU A 73 -0.65 2.36 16.44
CA LEU A 73 -1.09 3.67 15.98
C LEU A 73 -0.28 4.08 14.76
N ILE A 74 -0.98 4.32 13.64
CA ILE A 74 -0.40 4.88 12.43
C ILE A 74 -0.78 6.36 12.37
N VAL A 75 0.21 7.24 12.33
CA VAL A 75 0.00 8.69 12.30
C VAL A 75 0.44 9.23 10.94
N ASN A 76 -0.48 9.87 10.24
CA ASN A 76 -0.21 10.52 8.96
C ASN A 76 0.04 12.01 9.14
N GLY A 77 0.89 12.57 8.28
CA GLY A 77 1.08 14.00 8.15
C GLY A 77 -0.10 14.69 7.48
N ILE A 78 0.02 15.99 7.30
CA ILE A 78 -1.02 16.83 6.71
C ILE A 78 -0.74 17.01 5.22
N VAL A 79 -1.77 16.80 4.39
CA VAL A 79 -1.71 17.11 2.96
C VAL A 79 -2.07 18.58 2.77
N LEU A 80 -1.14 19.34 2.21
CA LEU A 80 -1.26 20.76 1.89
C LEU A 80 -1.50 20.97 0.40
N ALA A 81 -2.04 22.11 0.04
CA ALA A 81 -2.10 22.54 -1.35
C ALA A 81 -0.69 22.68 -1.95
N GLU A 82 -0.59 22.77 -3.26
CA GLU A 82 0.71 22.85 -3.97
C GLU A 82 1.55 24.06 -3.53
N ASP A 83 0.89 25.17 -3.21
CA ASP A 83 1.53 26.39 -2.66
C ASP A 83 1.97 26.26 -1.19
N GLY A 84 1.66 25.12 -0.54
CA GLY A 84 1.97 24.86 0.87
C GLY A 84 0.94 25.42 1.86
N THR A 85 -0.14 26.00 1.39
CA THR A 85 -1.24 26.46 2.26
C THR A 85 -2.17 25.29 2.63
N LYS A 86 -2.94 25.45 3.73
CA LYS A 86 -3.92 24.45 4.12
C LYS A 86 -5.02 24.35 3.06
N MET A 87 -5.34 23.13 2.64
CA MET A 87 -6.46 22.86 1.73
C MET A 87 -7.78 23.34 2.34
N SER A 88 -8.57 24.04 1.56
CA SER A 88 -9.85 24.59 1.99
C SER A 88 -10.87 24.54 0.85
N LYS A 89 -12.06 24.03 1.16
CA LYS A 89 -13.20 24.01 0.20
C LYS A 89 -13.59 25.42 -0.25
N SER A 90 -13.50 26.42 0.65
CA SER A 90 -13.82 27.81 0.34
C SER A 90 -12.79 28.44 -0.61
N LYS A 91 -11.52 28.09 -0.50
CA LYS A 91 -10.43 28.58 -1.34
C LYS A 91 -10.31 27.82 -2.67
N LYS A 92 -10.89 26.62 -2.77
CA LYS A 92 -10.77 25.72 -3.94
C LYS A 92 -9.30 25.52 -4.38
N ASN A 93 -8.36 25.45 -3.44
CA ASN A 93 -6.94 25.44 -3.68
C ASN A 93 -6.35 24.02 -3.76
N TYR A 94 -7.17 23.01 -4.05
CA TYR A 94 -6.76 21.63 -4.29
C TYR A 94 -7.64 20.99 -5.36
N PRO A 95 -7.11 20.05 -6.15
CA PRO A 95 -7.90 19.32 -7.13
C PRO A 95 -8.92 18.40 -6.42
N ASP A 96 -10.05 18.17 -7.07
CA ASP A 96 -11.00 17.17 -6.59
C ASP A 96 -10.34 15.78 -6.63
N PRO A 97 -10.25 15.04 -5.50
CA PRO A 97 -9.65 13.72 -5.47
C PRO A 97 -10.27 12.73 -6.46
N LEU A 98 -11.56 12.85 -6.75
CA LEU A 98 -12.24 11.98 -7.72
C LEU A 98 -11.76 12.29 -9.15
N LEU A 99 -11.52 13.56 -9.49
CA LEU A 99 -10.95 13.92 -10.79
C LEU A 99 -9.54 13.38 -10.95
N VAL A 100 -8.70 13.48 -9.92
CA VAL A 100 -7.34 12.91 -9.94
C VAL A 100 -7.41 11.39 -10.11
N ALA A 101 -8.26 10.70 -9.36
CA ALA A 101 -8.45 9.27 -9.48
C ALA A 101 -9.00 8.86 -10.86
N ASN A 102 -9.89 9.64 -11.47
CA ASN A 102 -10.44 9.36 -12.80
C ASN A 102 -9.39 9.60 -13.91
N ASN A 103 -8.54 10.61 -13.76
CA ASN A 103 -7.54 10.96 -14.77
C ASN A 103 -6.31 10.04 -14.75
N TYR A 104 -5.84 9.64 -13.57
CA TYR A 104 -4.57 8.91 -13.39
C TYR A 104 -4.74 7.52 -12.78
N GLY A 105 -5.92 7.19 -12.31
CA GLY A 105 -6.19 5.96 -11.57
C GLY A 105 -6.03 6.13 -10.06
N ALA A 106 -6.91 5.48 -9.30
CA ALA A 106 -6.88 5.50 -7.84
C ALA A 106 -5.57 4.92 -7.28
N ASP A 107 -5.02 3.89 -7.92
CA ASP A 107 -3.77 3.25 -7.49
C ASP A 107 -2.56 4.18 -7.64
N ALA A 108 -2.52 5.02 -8.69
CA ALA A 108 -1.46 6.00 -8.85
C ALA A 108 -1.50 7.05 -7.72
N CYS A 109 -2.69 7.55 -7.40
CA CYS A 109 -2.88 8.49 -6.29
C CYS A 109 -2.48 7.87 -4.95
N ARG A 110 -2.92 6.63 -4.67
CA ARG A 110 -2.56 5.89 -3.45
C ARG A 110 -1.06 5.65 -3.34
N LEU A 111 -0.41 5.22 -4.43
CA LEU A 111 1.02 4.98 -4.45
C LEU A 111 1.82 6.28 -4.27
N TYR A 112 1.37 7.39 -4.87
CA TYR A 112 1.95 8.70 -4.65
C TYR A 112 1.93 9.10 -3.18
N LEU A 113 0.78 8.95 -2.51
CA LEU A 113 0.65 9.24 -1.08
C LEU A 113 1.51 8.31 -0.22
N CYS A 114 1.49 7.00 -0.49
CA CYS A 114 2.29 6.03 0.25
C CYS A 114 3.81 6.20 0.06
N ASN A 115 4.25 6.78 -1.07
CA ASN A 115 5.65 7.08 -1.34
C ASN A 115 6.07 8.50 -0.89
N SER A 116 5.20 9.22 -0.22
CA SER A 116 5.41 10.60 0.20
C SER A 116 5.78 10.72 1.68
N PRO A 117 6.25 11.89 2.13
CA PRO A 117 6.51 12.17 3.55
C PRO A 117 5.28 12.04 4.45
N VAL A 118 4.07 12.10 3.90
CA VAL A 118 2.82 12.06 4.68
C VAL A 118 2.70 10.80 5.53
N VAL A 119 3.21 9.66 5.06
CA VAL A 119 3.20 8.39 5.81
C VAL A 119 4.23 8.34 6.96
N ARG A 120 5.03 9.42 7.13
CA ARG A 120 5.97 9.61 8.24
C ARG A 120 5.53 10.74 9.19
N ALA A 121 4.26 11.07 9.19
CA ALA A 121 3.71 12.20 9.94
C ALA A 121 4.27 13.58 9.52
N GLU A 122 4.86 13.69 8.33
CA GLU A 122 5.36 14.94 7.76
C GLU A 122 4.34 15.54 6.78
N SER A 123 4.41 16.86 6.55
CA SER A 123 3.50 17.52 5.61
C SER A 123 3.89 17.24 4.15
N LEU A 124 2.90 16.99 3.31
CA LEU A 124 3.02 16.83 1.86
C LEU A 124 2.37 18.01 1.15
N ARG A 125 3.08 18.70 0.27
CA ARG A 125 2.48 19.58 -0.74
C ARG A 125 2.00 18.71 -1.90
N PHE A 126 0.68 18.60 -2.05
CA PHE A 126 0.10 17.76 -3.08
C PHE A 126 0.23 18.43 -4.44
N ALA A 127 0.91 17.75 -5.37
CA ALA A 127 1.03 18.18 -6.76
C ALA A 127 0.46 17.07 -7.68
N GLU A 128 -0.45 17.44 -8.57
CA GLU A 128 -1.06 16.50 -9.54
C GLU A 128 -0.01 15.91 -10.49
N SER A 129 1.03 16.69 -10.81
CA SER A 129 2.20 16.24 -11.56
C SER A 129 2.90 15.04 -10.92
N GLY A 130 2.99 14.98 -9.58
CA GLY A 130 3.56 13.86 -8.86
C GLY A 130 2.75 12.55 -9.02
N VAL A 131 1.44 12.65 -9.12
CA VAL A 131 0.58 11.48 -9.43
C VAL A 131 0.82 10.99 -10.85
N LYS A 132 0.94 11.92 -11.81
CA LYS A 132 1.28 11.60 -13.21
C LYS A 132 2.65 10.93 -13.33
N ASP A 133 3.63 11.37 -12.54
CA ASP A 133 4.96 10.78 -12.51
C ASP A 133 4.92 9.33 -12.04
N ILE A 134 4.07 8.97 -11.07
CA ILE A 134 3.87 7.57 -10.67
C ILE A 134 3.42 6.69 -11.84
N VAL A 135 2.49 7.20 -12.65
CA VAL A 135 2.04 6.45 -13.84
C VAL A 135 3.19 6.27 -14.83
N ARG A 136 3.94 7.34 -15.12
CA ARG A 136 5.04 7.33 -16.08
C ARG A 136 6.21 6.45 -15.63
N ASP A 137 6.61 6.56 -14.37
CA ASP A 137 7.88 6.02 -13.90
C ASP A 137 7.73 4.62 -13.27
N ILE A 138 6.52 4.24 -12.85
CA ILE A 138 6.27 2.97 -12.18
C ILE A 138 5.31 2.09 -12.97
N PHE A 139 4.07 2.55 -13.18
CA PHE A 139 3.05 1.69 -13.78
C PHE A 139 3.29 1.40 -15.25
N LEU A 140 3.72 2.39 -16.02
CA LEU A 140 3.98 2.19 -17.45
C LEU A 140 5.16 1.24 -17.71
N PRO A 141 6.34 1.35 -17.06
CA PRO A 141 7.41 0.38 -17.15
C PRO A 141 6.98 -1.03 -16.72
N TRP A 142 6.24 -1.15 -15.62
CA TRP A 142 5.73 -2.43 -15.15
C TRP A 142 4.77 -3.07 -16.16
N PHE A 143 3.80 -2.31 -16.65
CA PHE A 143 2.89 -2.77 -17.71
C PHE A 143 3.65 -3.20 -18.98
N ASN A 144 4.67 -2.45 -19.40
CA ASN A 144 5.48 -2.80 -20.55
C ASN A 144 6.27 -4.08 -20.34
N ALA A 145 6.83 -4.33 -19.15
CA ALA A 145 7.50 -5.57 -18.82
C ALA A 145 6.52 -6.76 -18.84
N TYR A 146 5.33 -6.60 -18.25
CA TYR A 146 4.28 -7.61 -18.32
C TYR A 146 3.86 -7.91 -19.76
N ARG A 147 3.55 -6.87 -20.53
CA ARG A 147 3.20 -7.00 -21.94
C ARG A 147 4.30 -7.72 -22.75
N PHE A 148 5.56 -7.38 -22.50
CA PHE A 148 6.70 -8.03 -23.13
C PHE A 148 6.75 -9.53 -22.77
N CYS A 149 6.54 -9.89 -21.51
CA CYS A 149 6.47 -11.26 -21.05
C CYS A 149 5.37 -12.05 -21.78
N ILE A 150 4.14 -11.55 -21.79
CA ILE A 150 3.00 -12.21 -22.46
C ILE A 150 3.25 -12.36 -23.98
N GLN A 151 3.79 -11.34 -24.63
CA GLN A 151 4.10 -11.41 -26.05
C GLN A 151 5.12 -12.51 -26.39
N ASN A 152 6.12 -12.72 -25.52
CA ASN A 152 7.11 -13.75 -25.74
C ASN A 152 6.61 -15.16 -25.37
N ILE A 153 5.78 -15.29 -24.36
CA ILE A 153 5.06 -16.55 -24.07
C ILE A 153 4.20 -16.95 -25.27
N THR A 154 3.36 -16.04 -25.78
CA THR A 154 2.52 -16.32 -26.96
C THR A 154 3.35 -16.68 -28.19
N ARG A 155 4.53 -16.08 -28.35
CA ARG A 155 5.47 -16.43 -29.44
C ARG A 155 6.04 -17.84 -29.26
N LEU A 156 6.41 -18.19 -28.04
CA LEU A 156 6.90 -19.52 -27.68
C LEU A 156 5.86 -20.59 -27.99
N GLU A 157 4.62 -20.41 -27.51
CA GLU A 157 3.51 -21.32 -27.76
C GLU A 157 3.24 -21.54 -29.26
N LYS A 158 3.27 -20.46 -30.05
CA LYS A 158 3.13 -20.57 -31.52
C LYS A 158 4.24 -21.32 -32.18
N ARG A 159 5.47 -21.27 -31.66
CA ARG A 159 6.64 -21.97 -32.22
C ARG A 159 6.69 -23.42 -31.79
N SER A 160 6.42 -23.73 -30.54
CA SER A 160 6.46 -25.09 -29.98
C SER A 160 5.21 -25.91 -30.30
N GLY A 161 4.07 -25.27 -30.54
CA GLY A 161 2.77 -25.93 -30.60
C GLY A 161 2.20 -26.35 -29.23
N GLU A 162 2.90 -26.03 -28.14
CA GLU A 162 2.54 -26.40 -26.77
C GLU A 162 2.10 -25.15 -26.00
N GLN A 163 1.13 -25.30 -25.12
CA GLN A 163 0.69 -24.23 -24.23
C GLN A 163 1.68 -24.05 -23.06
N PHE A 164 2.11 -22.83 -22.79
CA PHE A 164 2.97 -22.52 -21.66
C PHE A 164 2.21 -22.69 -20.34
N THR A 165 2.74 -23.52 -19.47
CA THR A 165 2.23 -23.69 -18.12
C THR A 165 3.28 -23.24 -17.12
N PHE A 166 2.90 -22.32 -16.23
CA PHE A 166 3.80 -21.87 -15.16
C PHE A 166 3.92 -22.98 -14.09
N ASP A 167 5.14 -23.46 -13.87
CA ASP A 167 5.48 -24.37 -12.80
C ASP A 167 6.31 -23.65 -11.74
N PRO A 168 5.82 -23.53 -10.48
CA PRO A 168 6.57 -22.94 -9.39
C PRO A 168 7.94 -23.59 -9.13
N GLU A 169 8.12 -24.89 -9.46
CA GLU A 169 9.38 -25.61 -9.30
C GLU A 169 10.46 -25.19 -10.31
N MET A 170 10.09 -24.59 -11.43
CA MET A 170 11.06 -24.01 -12.38
C MET A 170 12.04 -23.03 -11.70
N ARG A 171 11.58 -22.33 -10.68
CA ARG A 171 12.45 -21.47 -9.87
C ARG A 171 13.60 -22.24 -9.22
N ASN A 172 13.30 -23.41 -8.65
CA ASN A 172 14.29 -24.25 -7.99
C ASN A 172 15.27 -24.82 -9.01
N ALA A 173 14.81 -25.20 -10.19
CA ALA A 173 15.63 -25.68 -11.30
C ALA A 173 16.71 -24.66 -11.73
N VAL A 174 16.37 -23.36 -11.75
CA VAL A 174 17.34 -22.28 -12.05
C VAL A 174 18.50 -22.26 -11.05
N PHE A 175 18.26 -22.51 -9.77
CA PHE A 175 19.34 -22.52 -8.76
C PHE A 175 20.18 -23.80 -8.80
N GLN A 176 19.60 -24.93 -9.23
CA GLN A 176 20.30 -26.20 -9.31
C GLN A 176 21.14 -26.34 -10.58
N SER A 177 20.79 -25.62 -11.63
CA SER A 177 21.56 -25.64 -12.88
C SER A 177 22.86 -24.83 -12.78
N ASN A 178 23.98 -25.45 -13.17
CA ASN A 178 25.27 -24.75 -13.32
C ASN A 178 25.31 -23.84 -14.54
N GLU A 179 24.45 -24.08 -15.52
CA GLU A 179 24.34 -23.33 -16.76
C GLU A 179 23.37 -22.17 -16.70
N ALA A 180 22.64 -22.03 -15.59
CA ALA A 180 21.65 -20.97 -15.45
C ALA A 180 22.30 -19.60 -15.41
N ASN A 181 21.71 -18.66 -16.17
CA ASN A 181 22.17 -17.29 -16.26
C ASN A 181 22.20 -16.61 -14.87
N TYR A 182 23.30 -15.95 -14.55
CA TYR A 182 23.47 -15.25 -13.27
C TYR A 182 22.43 -14.17 -13.02
N LEU A 183 21.93 -13.51 -14.08
CA LEU A 183 20.87 -12.51 -13.95
C LEU A 183 19.53 -13.14 -13.58
N ASP A 184 19.25 -14.39 -13.97
CA ASP A 184 18.05 -15.12 -13.54
C ASP A 184 18.13 -15.42 -12.04
N LYS A 185 19.29 -15.92 -11.57
CA LYS A 185 19.53 -16.16 -10.14
C LYS A 185 19.42 -14.86 -9.34
N TYR A 186 19.96 -13.76 -9.87
CA TYR A 186 19.91 -12.45 -9.25
C TYR A 186 18.48 -11.94 -9.09
N ILE A 187 17.67 -11.93 -10.17
CA ILE A 187 16.32 -11.35 -10.11
C ILE A 187 15.37 -12.18 -9.22
N ILE A 188 15.51 -13.51 -9.25
CA ILE A 188 14.75 -14.41 -8.38
C ILE A 188 15.12 -14.17 -6.90
N THR A 189 16.42 -14.11 -6.60
CA THR A 189 16.91 -13.82 -5.23
C THR A 189 16.45 -12.45 -4.76
N SER A 190 16.54 -11.44 -5.63
CA SER A 190 16.06 -10.07 -5.33
C SER A 190 14.57 -10.06 -5.01
N SER A 191 13.75 -10.80 -5.77
CA SER A 191 12.31 -10.87 -5.52
C SER A 191 11.99 -11.56 -4.18
N GLN A 192 12.71 -12.61 -3.83
CA GLN A 192 12.53 -13.31 -2.55
C GLN A 192 12.94 -12.44 -1.36
N ASN A 193 14.06 -11.73 -1.49
CA ASN A 193 14.52 -10.79 -0.47
C ASN A 193 13.52 -9.63 -0.30
N LEU A 194 12.96 -9.14 -1.41
CA LEU A 194 11.92 -8.12 -1.38
C LEU A 194 10.66 -8.61 -0.63
N ILE A 195 10.18 -9.81 -0.94
CA ILE A 195 9.02 -10.40 -0.26
C ILE A 195 9.27 -10.50 1.25
N LYS A 196 10.44 -11.03 1.64
CA LYS A 196 10.83 -11.14 3.05
C LYS A 196 10.87 -9.78 3.73
N TYR A 197 11.48 -8.79 3.08
CA TYR A 197 11.59 -7.42 3.58
C TYR A 197 10.21 -6.77 3.72
N VAL A 198 9.38 -6.83 2.67
CA VAL A 198 8.03 -6.24 2.67
C VAL A 198 7.17 -6.83 3.79
N ARG A 199 7.18 -8.16 3.95
CA ARG A 199 6.44 -8.82 5.03
C ARG A 199 6.88 -8.32 6.40
N ASN A 200 8.19 -8.27 6.65
CA ASN A 200 8.70 -7.76 7.92
C ASN A 200 8.31 -6.30 8.18
N GLU A 201 8.37 -5.43 7.18
CA GLU A 201 7.98 -4.02 7.35
C GLU A 201 6.47 -3.86 7.53
N MET A 202 5.66 -4.67 6.83
CA MET A 202 4.20 -4.68 6.97
C MET A 202 3.76 -5.18 8.35
N ASP A 203 4.40 -6.22 8.88
CA ASP A 203 4.13 -6.75 10.22
C ASP A 203 4.39 -5.71 11.32
N HIS A 204 5.29 -4.73 11.05
CA HIS A 204 5.60 -3.63 11.95
C HIS A 204 4.91 -2.31 11.56
N TYR A 205 3.94 -2.32 10.64
CA TYR A 205 3.22 -1.14 10.14
C TYR A 205 4.12 -0.03 9.56
N ARG A 206 5.32 -0.37 9.04
CA ARG A 206 6.28 0.60 8.47
C ARG A 206 6.13 0.72 6.95
N LEU A 207 4.93 1.10 6.49
CA LEU A 207 4.60 1.23 5.06
C LEU A 207 5.53 2.16 4.29
N TYR A 208 6.04 3.19 4.93
CA TYR A 208 6.94 4.17 4.34
C TYR A 208 8.29 3.56 3.85
N ASN A 209 8.65 2.39 4.34
CA ASN A 209 9.84 1.68 3.87
C ASN A 209 9.54 0.78 2.65
N VAL A 210 8.30 0.35 2.49
CA VAL A 210 7.92 -0.68 1.51
C VAL A 210 7.99 -0.14 0.09
N VAL A 211 7.34 0.99 -0.19
CA VAL A 211 7.15 1.50 -1.56
C VAL A 211 8.48 1.76 -2.27
N LYS A 212 9.46 2.34 -1.57
CA LYS A 212 10.78 2.63 -2.13
C LYS A 212 11.48 1.36 -2.64
N HIS A 213 11.40 0.26 -1.89
CA HIS A 213 12.02 -1.01 -2.28
C HIS A 213 11.29 -1.69 -3.44
N LEU A 214 9.95 -1.56 -3.48
CA LEU A 214 9.15 -2.00 -4.63
C LEU A 214 9.55 -1.25 -5.90
N VAL A 215 9.69 0.07 -5.84
CA VAL A 215 10.11 0.91 -6.99
C VAL A 215 11.50 0.50 -7.47
N THR A 216 12.47 0.39 -6.55
CA THR A 216 13.84 -0.03 -6.89
C THR A 216 13.85 -1.43 -7.55
N PHE A 217 13.04 -2.37 -7.06
CA PHE A 217 12.93 -3.68 -7.67
C PHE A 217 12.35 -3.60 -9.10
N LEU A 218 11.32 -2.79 -9.32
CA LEU A 218 10.74 -2.59 -10.66
C LEU A 218 11.75 -1.97 -11.62
N GLU A 219 12.55 -1.01 -11.18
CA GLU A 219 13.63 -0.43 -11.98
C GLU A 219 14.69 -1.50 -12.36
N ASN A 220 15.10 -2.32 -11.41
CA ASN A 220 16.02 -3.42 -11.66
C ASN A 220 15.45 -4.46 -12.62
N LEU A 221 14.18 -4.80 -12.45
CA LEU A 221 13.49 -5.74 -13.36
C LEU A 221 13.40 -5.18 -14.78
N THR A 222 12.95 -3.93 -14.94
CA THR A 222 12.65 -3.36 -16.28
C THR A 222 13.87 -2.84 -16.99
N ASN A 223 14.70 -2.03 -16.32
CA ASN A 223 15.82 -1.32 -16.95
C ASN A 223 17.08 -2.16 -17.04
N TRP A 224 17.23 -3.19 -16.20
CA TRP A 224 18.40 -4.05 -16.20
C TRP A 224 18.08 -5.47 -16.64
N TYR A 225 17.29 -6.21 -15.87
CA TYR A 225 17.06 -7.62 -16.15
C TYR A 225 16.42 -7.86 -17.54
N VAL A 226 15.24 -7.26 -17.78
CA VAL A 226 14.54 -7.41 -19.07
C VAL A 226 15.36 -6.83 -20.21
N ARG A 227 15.97 -5.67 -20.03
CA ARG A 227 16.75 -5.01 -21.07
C ARG A 227 17.94 -5.82 -21.51
N LEU A 228 18.74 -6.34 -20.56
CA LEU A 228 19.96 -7.11 -20.85
C LEU A 228 19.66 -8.51 -21.40
N ASN A 229 18.53 -9.12 -20.99
CA ASN A 229 18.11 -10.44 -21.45
C ASN A 229 17.15 -10.41 -22.64
N ARG A 230 16.91 -9.25 -23.24
CA ARG A 230 15.90 -9.09 -24.30
C ARG A 230 16.09 -10.01 -25.50
N PRO A 231 17.32 -10.18 -26.08
CA PRO A 231 17.55 -11.12 -27.18
C PRO A 231 17.24 -12.56 -26.77
N ARG A 232 17.71 -12.99 -25.60
CA ARG A 232 17.49 -14.35 -25.07
C ARG A 232 15.97 -14.61 -24.84
N MET A 233 15.26 -13.67 -24.24
CA MET A 233 13.80 -13.80 -24.01
C MET A 233 12.99 -13.82 -25.31
N LYS A 234 13.51 -13.29 -26.38
CA LYS A 234 12.90 -13.38 -27.72
C LYS A 234 13.29 -14.67 -28.49
N GLY A 235 14.21 -15.47 -27.94
CA GLY A 235 14.79 -16.63 -28.65
C GLY A 235 15.63 -16.24 -29.85
N GLU A 236 16.35 -15.11 -29.75
CA GLU A 236 17.26 -14.57 -30.79
C GLU A 236 18.72 -14.89 -30.47
N SER A 237 19.06 -15.33 -29.24
CA SER A 237 20.40 -15.81 -28.91
C SER A 237 20.58 -17.25 -29.33
N SER A 238 21.81 -17.59 -29.78
CA SER A 238 22.22 -18.96 -30.01
C SER A 238 22.17 -19.76 -28.71
N VAL A 239 21.94 -21.07 -28.84
CA VAL A 239 21.82 -22.01 -27.70
C VAL A 239 23.12 -22.10 -26.86
N GLU A 240 24.17 -21.36 -27.22
CA GLU A 240 25.50 -21.35 -26.57
C GLU A 240 25.69 -20.15 -25.58
N ASP A 241 24.69 -19.27 -25.42
CA ASP A 241 24.67 -18.17 -24.42
C ASP A 241 23.63 -18.46 -23.29
#